data_6c5dce2a0a3c492f13a72a01a9d3b9b0
#
_entry.id   6c5dce2a0a3c492f13a72a01a9d3b9b0
#
_cell.length_a   1.000
_cell.length_b   1.000
_cell.length_c   1.000
_cell.angle_alpha   90.00
_cell.angle_beta   90.00
_cell.angle_gamma   90.00
#
_symmetry.space_group_name_H-M   'P 1'
#
loop_
_entity.id
_entity.type
_entity.pdbx_description
1 polymer ?
#
loop_
_entity_poly.entity_id
_entity_poly.type
_entity_poly.pdbx_seq_one_letter_code
_entity_poly.pdbx_strand_id
1 'polypeptide(L)'
;MENEQELIFPPYEAFYIESLLTHTVSAMESMEIVSKWIELIVAEDLKALELPKPKLFDHLHNIAFQAASVSRYLWPSKSGENGVHKKRALKLRQALQITDESPLKNRKLRNQMEHFDERLDIYLAQDIIGEFIPSYVDFEPINVSHPVHIFKAFYINRREFVLLGETHEMQYLCKELIRVHDLLELFAQKGHRLR
;
A
#
# COMPACT_ATOMS: atom_id res chain seq x y z
N MET A 1 -30.87 -5.61 24.37
CA MET A 1 -29.56 -4.93 24.47
C MET A 1 -28.54 -6.06 24.50
N GLU A 2 -28.07 -6.45 23.32
CA GLU A 2 -26.97 -7.40 23.24
C GLU A 2 -25.74 -6.70 23.84
N ASN A 3 -25.13 -7.34 24.84
CA ASN A 3 -23.86 -6.93 25.40
C ASN A 3 -22.89 -6.71 24.25
N GLU A 4 -22.46 -5.47 24.03
CA GLU A 4 -21.23 -5.17 23.28
C GLU A 4 -20.08 -5.85 24.04
N GLN A 5 -19.88 -7.14 23.77
CA GLN A 5 -18.68 -7.83 24.22
C GLN A 5 -17.51 -7.02 23.64
N GLU A 6 -16.68 -6.47 24.51
CA GLU A 6 -15.49 -5.75 24.13
C GLU A 6 -14.71 -6.59 23.11
N LEU A 7 -14.71 -6.12 21.86
CA LEU A 7 -14.10 -6.85 20.73
C LEU A 7 -12.58 -6.99 20.89
N ILE A 8 -11.99 -6.03 21.60
CA ILE A 8 -10.57 -6.01 22.02
C ILE A 8 -10.57 -5.56 23.48
N PHE A 9 -9.84 -6.27 24.34
CA PHE A 9 -9.60 -5.81 25.71
C PHE A 9 -8.93 -4.43 25.70
N PRO A 10 -9.49 -3.42 26.38
CA PRO A 10 -9.07 -2.02 26.24
C PRO A 10 -7.55 -1.77 26.35
N PRO A 11 -6.83 -2.36 27.33
CA PRO A 11 -5.37 -2.20 27.41
C PRO A 11 -4.61 -2.72 26.18
N TYR A 12 -5.21 -3.63 25.39
CA TYR A 12 -4.55 -4.17 24.19
C TYR A 12 -4.72 -3.28 22.95
N GLU A 13 -5.63 -2.30 23.01
CA GLU A 13 -5.82 -1.35 21.91
C GLU A 13 -4.52 -0.60 21.57
N ALA A 14 -3.73 -0.26 22.59
CA ALA A 14 -2.43 0.41 22.42
C ALA A 14 -1.47 -0.39 21.52
N PHE A 15 -1.40 -1.71 21.68
CA PHE A 15 -0.51 -2.55 20.85
C PHE A 15 -0.92 -2.55 19.37
N TYR A 16 -2.23 -2.49 19.09
CA TYR A 16 -2.71 -2.42 17.71
C TYR A 16 -2.51 -1.04 17.10
N ILE A 17 -2.70 0.03 17.88
CA ILE A 17 -2.44 1.40 17.44
C ILE A 17 -0.95 1.54 17.08
N GLU A 18 -0.04 1.16 17.97
CA GLU A 18 1.41 1.23 17.74
C GLU A 18 1.86 0.37 16.55
N SER A 19 1.32 -0.85 16.44
CA SER A 19 1.64 -1.72 15.30
C SER A 19 1.20 -1.12 13.97
N LEU A 20 0.01 -0.50 13.92
CA LEU A 20 -0.48 0.16 12.71
C LEU A 20 0.27 1.46 12.43
N LEU A 21 0.62 2.25 13.47
CA LEU A 21 1.46 3.44 13.32
C LEU A 21 2.81 3.10 12.70
N THR A 22 3.47 2.04 13.14
CA THR A 22 4.73 1.58 12.54
C THR A 22 4.62 1.42 11.02
N HIS A 23 3.53 0.82 10.55
CA HIS A 23 3.29 0.63 9.12
C HIS A 23 2.95 1.95 8.41
N THR A 24 2.08 2.77 8.99
CA THR A 24 1.66 4.01 8.35
C THR A 24 2.77 5.05 8.33
N VAL A 25 3.59 5.18 9.38
CA VAL A 25 4.78 6.06 9.42
C VAL A 25 5.76 5.68 8.31
N SER A 26 6.12 4.40 8.18
CA SER A 26 7.03 3.94 7.12
C SER A 26 6.47 4.21 5.71
N ALA A 27 5.15 4.10 5.52
CA ALA A 27 4.50 4.48 4.26
C ALA A 27 4.58 5.99 4.02
N MET A 28 4.32 6.82 5.04
CA MET A 28 4.37 8.29 4.97
C MET A 28 5.75 8.78 4.56
N GLU A 29 6.81 8.25 5.17
CA GLU A 29 8.20 8.58 4.80
C GLU A 29 8.48 8.29 3.32
N SER A 30 8.02 7.14 2.83
CA SER A 30 8.17 6.79 1.42
C SER A 30 7.34 7.67 0.49
N MET A 31 6.12 8.05 0.90
CA MET A 31 5.28 8.96 0.13
C MET A 31 5.91 10.36 0.01
N GLU A 32 6.52 10.86 1.07
CA GLU A 32 7.22 12.15 1.05
C GLU A 32 8.36 12.13 0.03
N ILE A 33 9.17 11.08 0.02
CA ILE A 33 10.27 10.92 -0.93
C ILE A 33 9.75 10.84 -2.36
N VAL A 34 8.71 10.02 -2.62
CA VAL A 34 8.10 9.91 -3.95
C VAL A 34 7.51 11.25 -4.41
N SER A 35 6.85 11.99 -3.52
CA SER A 35 6.32 13.32 -3.83
C SER A 35 7.41 14.30 -4.25
N LYS A 36 8.50 14.37 -3.49
CA LYS A 36 9.66 15.20 -3.83
C LYS A 36 10.24 14.86 -5.20
N TRP A 37 10.33 13.56 -5.52
CA TRP A 37 10.76 13.11 -6.84
C TRP A 37 9.87 13.61 -7.96
N ILE A 38 8.57 13.47 -7.79
CA ILE A 38 7.59 13.91 -8.76
C ILE A 38 7.68 15.43 -8.96
N GLU A 39 7.82 16.20 -7.88
CA GLU A 39 7.98 17.65 -7.94
C GLU A 39 9.21 18.05 -8.75
N LEU A 40 10.36 17.41 -8.52
CA LEU A 40 11.58 17.68 -9.28
C LEU A 40 11.45 17.32 -10.76
N ILE A 41 10.79 16.20 -11.08
CA ILE A 41 10.58 15.77 -12.48
C ILE A 41 9.63 16.75 -13.19
N VAL A 42 8.54 17.15 -12.54
CA VAL A 42 7.55 18.08 -13.11
C VAL A 42 8.14 19.48 -13.29
N ALA A 43 9.04 19.89 -12.39
CA ALA A 43 9.74 21.16 -12.48
C ALA A 43 10.92 21.15 -13.50
N GLU A 44 11.19 20.01 -14.16
CA GLU A 44 12.33 19.80 -15.04
C GLU A 44 13.67 20.14 -14.35
N ASP A 45 13.74 19.98 -13.03
CA ASP A 45 14.96 20.24 -12.25
C ASP A 45 16.02 19.19 -12.55
N LEU A 46 17.25 19.65 -12.88
CA LEU A 46 18.38 18.76 -13.18
C LEU A 46 18.69 17.78 -12.05
N LYS A 47 18.35 18.10 -10.80
CA LYS A 47 18.47 17.19 -9.66
C LYS A 47 17.63 15.92 -9.82
N ALA A 48 16.55 15.96 -10.61
CA ALA A 48 15.78 14.76 -10.92
C ALA A 48 16.61 13.68 -11.63
N LEU A 49 17.62 14.09 -12.42
CA LEU A 49 18.53 13.17 -13.14
C LEU A 49 19.51 12.45 -12.20
N GLU A 50 19.79 13.03 -11.03
CA GLU A 50 20.69 12.45 -10.03
C GLU A 50 20.01 11.37 -9.17
N LEU A 51 18.67 11.31 -9.22
CA LEU A 51 17.91 10.40 -8.41
C LEU A 51 17.91 8.98 -9.04
N PRO A 52 18.40 7.94 -8.35
CA PRO A 52 18.48 6.60 -8.94
C PRO A 52 17.06 5.99 -9.05
N LYS A 53 16.61 5.69 -10.28
CA LYS A 53 15.30 5.04 -10.53
C LYS A 53 15.00 3.84 -9.62
N PRO A 54 15.98 2.96 -9.27
CA PRO A 54 15.71 1.87 -8.33
C PRO A 54 15.18 2.34 -6.98
N LYS A 55 15.65 3.48 -6.47
CA LYS A 55 15.18 4.04 -5.21
C LYS A 55 13.71 4.49 -5.24
N LEU A 56 13.27 5.06 -6.36
CA LEU A 56 11.84 5.37 -6.54
C LEU A 56 10.98 4.11 -6.42
N PHE A 57 11.39 3.03 -7.08
CA PHE A 57 10.68 1.76 -7.02
C PHE A 57 10.73 1.11 -5.63
N ASP A 58 11.84 1.24 -4.90
CA ASP A 58 11.92 0.80 -3.50
C ASP A 58 10.86 1.50 -2.63
N HIS A 59 10.70 2.82 -2.78
CA HIS A 59 9.68 3.58 -2.04
C HIS A 59 8.25 3.25 -2.47
N LEU A 60 7.98 3.10 -3.77
CA LEU A 60 6.67 2.66 -4.26
C LEU A 60 6.32 1.25 -3.75
N HIS A 61 7.27 0.32 -3.77
CA HIS A 61 7.15 -1.01 -3.18
C HIS A 61 6.88 -0.93 -1.68
N ASN A 62 7.61 -0.09 -0.94
CA ASN A 62 7.39 0.07 0.49
C ASN A 62 5.98 0.57 0.79
N ILE A 63 5.49 1.59 0.09
CA ILE A 63 4.11 2.07 0.25
C ILE A 63 3.10 0.91 0.06
N ALA A 64 3.25 0.14 -1.01
CA ALA A 64 2.38 -0.99 -1.32
C ALA A 64 2.46 -2.09 -0.24
N PHE A 65 3.67 -2.42 0.24
CA PHE A 65 3.92 -3.40 1.28
C PHE A 65 3.31 -2.97 2.62
N GLN A 66 3.47 -1.70 3.01
CA GLN A 66 2.88 -1.18 4.25
C GLN A 66 1.35 -1.16 4.17
N ALA A 67 0.77 -0.79 3.03
CA ALA A 67 -0.67 -0.87 2.79
C ALA A 67 -1.18 -2.32 2.92
N ALA A 68 -0.47 -3.29 2.35
CA ALA A 68 -0.78 -4.71 2.49
C ALA A 68 -0.69 -5.16 3.96
N SER A 69 0.27 -4.65 4.72
CA SER A 69 0.45 -4.95 6.14
C SER A 69 -0.71 -4.39 6.98
N VAL A 70 -1.11 -3.13 6.76
CA VAL A 70 -2.31 -2.54 7.38
C VAL A 70 -3.56 -3.35 7.03
N SER A 71 -3.71 -3.74 5.75
CA SER A 71 -4.83 -4.56 5.28
C SER A 71 -4.99 -5.87 6.05
N ARG A 72 -3.90 -6.53 6.45
CA ARG A 72 -3.95 -7.78 7.24
C ARG A 72 -4.58 -7.61 8.62
N TYR A 73 -4.43 -6.44 9.23
CA TYR A 73 -5.12 -6.13 10.49
C TYR A 73 -6.61 -5.95 10.29
N LEU A 74 -7.02 -5.38 9.16
CA LEU A 74 -8.40 -4.98 8.86
C LEU A 74 -9.23 -6.12 8.23
N TRP A 75 -8.59 -6.97 7.41
CA TRP A 75 -9.23 -8.11 6.72
C TRP A 75 -8.37 -9.37 6.82
N PRO A 76 -8.36 -10.01 8.01
CA PRO A 76 -7.58 -11.24 8.21
C PRO A 76 -8.09 -12.38 7.32
N SER A 77 -7.18 -13.21 6.81
CA SER A 77 -7.51 -14.40 6.01
C SER A 77 -8.10 -15.52 6.85
N LYS A 78 -7.74 -15.60 8.14
CA LYS A 78 -8.20 -16.61 9.10
C LYS A 78 -8.99 -15.96 10.23
N SER A 79 -9.92 -16.73 10.81
CA SER A 79 -10.69 -16.23 11.98
C SER A 79 -9.85 -16.14 13.25
N GLY A 80 -8.84 -17.01 13.38
CA GLY A 80 -8.14 -17.23 14.63
C GLY A 80 -8.96 -18.05 15.64
N GLU A 81 -8.31 -18.46 16.71
CA GLU A 81 -8.99 -19.14 17.81
C GLU A 81 -10.04 -18.20 18.43
N ASN A 82 -11.22 -18.74 18.73
CA ASN A 82 -12.37 -17.96 19.22
C ASN A 82 -12.71 -16.71 18.39
N GLY A 83 -12.31 -16.69 17.10
CA GLY A 83 -12.59 -15.58 16.22
C GLY A 83 -11.82 -14.29 16.53
N VAL A 84 -10.70 -14.36 17.27
CA VAL A 84 -9.94 -13.20 17.74
C VAL A 84 -9.50 -12.26 16.60
N HIS A 85 -9.09 -12.80 15.45
CA HIS A 85 -8.68 -11.97 14.32
C HIS A 85 -9.85 -11.22 13.69
N LYS A 86 -11.04 -11.84 13.61
CA LYS A 86 -12.26 -11.18 13.11
C LYS A 86 -12.74 -10.10 14.08
N LYS A 87 -12.74 -10.38 15.40
CA LYS A 87 -13.13 -9.41 16.44
C LYS A 87 -12.22 -8.18 16.39
N ARG A 88 -10.89 -8.38 16.32
CA ARG A 88 -9.93 -7.31 16.14
C ARG A 88 -10.23 -6.48 14.89
N ALA A 89 -10.39 -7.14 13.74
CA ALA A 89 -10.62 -6.48 12.46
C ALA A 89 -11.89 -5.65 12.47
N LEU A 90 -12.97 -6.15 13.08
CA LEU A 90 -14.21 -5.41 13.21
C LEU A 90 -14.02 -4.15 14.06
N LYS A 91 -13.40 -4.27 15.24
CA LYS A 91 -13.14 -3.13 16.12
C LYS A 91 -12.27 -2.06 15.45
N LEU A 92 -11.18 -2.49 14.78
CA LEU A 92 -10.30 -1.56 14.07
C LEU A 92 -11.01 -0.84 12.93
N ARG A 93 -11.78 -1.55 12.10
CA ARG A 93 -12.53 -0.92 11.00
C ARG A 93 -13.59 0.07 11.53
N GLN A 94 -14.28 -0.27 12.61
CA GLN A 94 -15.25 0.63 13.24
C GLN A 94 -14.56 1.91 13.74
N ALA A 95 -13.49 1.78 14.54
CA ALA A 95 -12.77 2.92 15.10
C ALA A 95 -12.13 3.80 14.02
N LEU A 96 -11.54 3.18 12.99
CA LEU A 96 -10.90 3.89 11.87
C LEU A 96 -11.91 4.31 10.77
N GLN A 97 -13.21 4.06 10.97
CA GLN A 97 -14.27 4.40 10.01
C GLN A 97 -13.99 3.85 8.60
N ILE A 98 -13.50 2.60 8.52
CA ILE A 98 -13.13 1.93 7.28
C ILE A 98 -14.29 1.07 6.79
N THR A 99 -14.70 1.31 5.54
CA THR A 99 -15.72 0.54 4.84
C THR A 99 -15.12 -0.54 3.94
N ASP A 100 -15.97 -1.39 3.41
CA ASP A 100 -15.56 -2.42 2.45
C ASP A 100 -15.15 -1.88 1.08
N GLU A 101 -15.34 -0.60 0.82
CA GLU A 101 -14.93 0.12 -0.39
C GLU A 101 -13.50 0.68 -0.28
N SER A 102 -12.89 0.62 0.90
CA SER A 102 -11.52 1.10 1.11
C SER A 102 -10.53 0.43 0.16
N PRO A 103 -9.62 1.21 -0.47
CA PRO A 103 -8.57 0.67 -1.34
C PRO A 103 -7.62 -0.28 -0.59
N LEU A 104 -7.53 -0.18 0.73
CA LEU A 104 -6.77 -1.10 1.57
C LEU A 104 -7.34 -2.54 1.56
N LYS A 105 -8.59 -2.74 1.13
CA LYS A 105 -9.18 -4.08 0.98
C LYS A 105 -8.67 -4.83 -0.26
N ASN A 106 -7.90 -4.18 -1.13
CA ASN A 106 -7.41 -4.78 -2.37
C ASN A 106 -6.54 -6.01 -2.11
N ARG A 107 -7.14 -7.18 -2.27
CA ARG A 107 -6.45 -8.47 -2.08
C ARG A 107 -5.40 -8.75 -3.15
N LYS A 108 -5.54 -8.18 -4.36
CA LYS A 108 -4.57 -8.39 -5.44
C LYS A 108 -3.23 -7.78 -5.06
N LEU A 109 -3.22 -6.51 -4.65
CA LEU A 109 -2.00 -5.84 -4.18
C LEU A 109 -1.36 -6.60 -3.02
N ARG A 110 -2.16 -7.00 -2.01
CA ARG A 110 -1.66 -7.76 -0.88
C ARG A 110 -1.02 -9.08 -1.29
N ASN A 111 -1.72 -9.88 -2.11
CA ASN A 111 -1.22 -11.17 -2.55
C ASN A 111 0.03 -11.03 -3.44
N GLN A 112 0.10 -9.96 -4.25
CA GLN A 112 1.27 -9.67 -5.06
C GLN A 112 2.50 -9.34 -4.21
N MET A 113 2.31 -8.60 -3.10
CA MET A 113 3.39 -8.28 -2.18
C MET A 113 3.84 -9.48 -1.32
N GLU A 114 2.90 -10.36 -0.95
CA GLU A 114 3.20 -11.54 -0.13
C GLU A 114 3.84 -12.69 -0.92
N HIS A 115 3.53 -12.80 -2.23
CA HIS A 115 3.97 -13.89 -3.12
C HIS A 115 4.66 -13.34 -4.37
N PHE A 116 5.53 -12.36 -4.16
CA PHE A 116 6.15 -11.63 -5.27
C PHE A 116 7.06 -12.52 -6.13
N ASP A 117 7.86 -13.37 -5.51
CA ASP A 117 8.75 -14.34 -6.15
C ASP A 117 7.98 -15.34 -7.01
N GLU A 118 6.93 -15.95 -6.45
CA GLU A 118 6.05 -16.88 -7.19
C GLU A 118 5.36 -16.17 -8.38
N ARG A 119 4.92 -14.92 -8.20
CA ARG A 119 4.31 -14.13 -9.26
C ARG A 119 5.30 -13.75 -10.36
N LEU A 120 6.54 -13.48 -9.99
CA LEU A 120 7.62 -13.22 -10.96
C LEU A 120 7.88 -14.45 -11.80
N ASP A 121 7.97 -15.64 -11.19
CA ASP A 121 8.17 -16.90 -11.91
C ASP A 121 7.04 -17.17 -12.92
N ILE A 122 5.78 -16.97 -12.50
CA ILE A 122 4.62 -17.09 -13.38
C ILE A 122 4.67 -16.08 -14.53
N TYR A 123 5.04 -14.82 -14.23
CA TYR A 123 5.16 -13.77 -15.24
C TYR A 123 6.23 -14.11 -16.29
N LEU A 124 7.37 -14.63 -15.86
CA LEU A 124 8.49 -14.99 -16.73
C LEU A 124 8.28 -16.32 -17.49
N ALA A 125 7.42 -17.21 -17.00
CA ALA A 125 7.10 -18.49 -17.66
C ALA A 125 6.13 -18.33 -18.84
N GLN A 126 5.59 -17.15 -19.09
CA GLN A 126 4.73 -16.89 -20.25
C GLN A 126 5.60 -16.82 -21.52
N ASP A 127 5.10 -17.41 -22.63
CA ASP A 127 5.71 -17.22 -23.95
C ASP A 127 5.52 -15.76 -24.39
N ILE A 128 6.52 -14.92 -24.16
CA ILE A 128 6.43 -13.48 -24.34
C ILE A 128 7.27 -13.10 -25.57
N ILE A 129 6.61 -12.53 -26.59
CA ILE A 129 7.23 -11.96 -27.76
C ILE A 129 7.12 -10.43 -27.66
N GLY A 130 8.23 -9.73 -27.80
CA GLY A 130 8.24 -8.27 -27.75
C GLY A 130 9.48 -7.67 -27.06
N GLU A 131 9.37 -6.40 -26.73
CA GLU A 131 10.41 -5.68 -25.99
C GLU A 131 10.25 -5.86 -24.49
N PHE A 132 11.34 -6.13 -23.78
CA PHE A 132 11.38 -6.30 -22.33
C PHE A 132 11.96 -5.09 -21.67
N ILE A 133 11.19 -4.39 -20.85
CA ILE A 133 11.60 -3.19 -20.12
C ILE A 133 11.60 -3.50 -18.60
N PRO A 134 12.79 -3.65 -17.99
CA PRO A 134 12.88 -3.98 -16.56
C PRO A 134 12.29 -2.91 -15.65
N SER A 135 12.39 -1.62 -16.02
CA SER A 135 11.81 -0.53 -15.25
C SER A 135 11.55 0.69 -16.14
N TYR A 136 10.39 1.30 -15.96
CA TYR A 136 9.94 2.44 -16.75
C TYR A 136 9.33 3.53 -15.86
N VAL A 137 9.72 4.77 -16.06
CA VAL A 137 9.15 5.94 -15.39
C VAL A 137 8.90 7.00 -16.44
N ASP A 138 7.65 7.42 -16.60
CA ASP A 138 7.25 8.47 -17.53
C ASP A 138 5.96 9.14 -17.07
N PHE A 139 5.58 10.22 -17.74
CA PHE A 139 4.31 10.90 -17.48
C PHE A 139 3.11 10.04 -17.87
N GLU A 140 3.19 9.30 -18.99
CA GLU A 140 2.11 8.48 -19.54
C GLU A 140 2.61 7.06 -19.89
N PRO A 141 1.70 6.09 -20.01
CA PRO A 141 2.02 4.76 -20.52
C PRO A 141 2.68 4.80 -21.89
N ILE A 142 3.60 3.85 -22.09
CA ILE A 142 4.25 3.69 -23.39
C ILE A 142 3.22 3.38 -24.47
N ASN A 143 3.29 4.10 -25.59
CA ASN A 143 2.39 3.93 -26.72
C ASN A 143 3.20 3.57 -27.97
N VAL A 144 3.33 2.26 -28.23
CA VAL A 144 4.05 1.71 -29.39
C VAL A 144 3.21 0.66 -30.08
N SER A 145 3.54 0.38 -31.36
CA SER A 145 2.79 -0.56 -32.21
C SER A 145 3.16 -2.04 -32.03
N HIS A 146 4.14 -2.33 -31.23
CA HIS A 146 4.60 -3.69 -30.93
C HIS A 146 4.37 -4.06 -29.45
N PRO A 147 4.33 -5.33 -29.11
CA PRO A 147 4.19 -5.78 -27.72
C PRO A 147 5.36 -5.31 -26.85
N VAL A 148 5.04 -4.76 -25.68
CA VAL A 148 6.03 -4.35 -24.66
C VAL A 148 5.67 -4.99 -23.33
N HIS A 149 6.67 -5.61 -22.70
CA HIS A 149 6.55 -6.27 -21.42
C HIS A 149 7.32 -5.48 -20.37
N ILE A 150 6.60 -4.78 -19.51
CA ILE A 150 7.18 -3.92 -18.49
C ILE A 150 7.09 -4.64 -17.15
N PHE A 151 8.25 -4.93 -16.55
CA PHE A 151 8.33 -5.57 -15.25
C PHE A 151 7.79 -4.67 -14.15
N LYS A 152 8.22 -3.40 -14.12
CA LYS A 152 7.70 -2.36 -13.23
C LYS A 152 7.70 -1.00 -13.90
N ALA A 153 6.61 -0.24 -13.72
CA ALA A 153 6.52 1.13 -14.20
C ALA A 153 5.84 2.06 -13.18
N PHE A 154 6.14 3.35 -13.32
CA PHE A 154 5.40 4.39 -12.62
C PHE A 154 5.00 5.49 -13.60
N TYR A 155 3.68 5.72 -13.73
CA TYR A 155 3.09 6.75 -14.59
C TYR A 155 2.71 7.97 -13.76
N ILE A 156 3.49 9.05 -13.94
CA ILE A 156 3.45 10.23 -13.05
C ILE A 156 2.09 10.92 -13.09
N ASN A 157 1.52 11.18 -14.27
CA ASN A 157 0.23 11.88 -14.39
C ASN A 157 -0.92 11.08 -13.79
N ARG A 158 -0.88 9.77 -13.92
CA ARG A 158 -1.92 8.86 -13.44
C ARG A 158 -1.73 8.41 -12.00
N ARG A 159 -0.53 8.63 -11.43
CA ARG A 159 -0.14 8.07 -10.13
C ARG A 159 -0.33 6.55 -10.07
N GLU A 160 -0.05 5.89 -11.18
CA GLU A 160 -0.18 4.44 -11.33
C GLU A 160 1.17 3.76 -11.17
N PHE A 161 1.22 2.77 -10.28
CA PHE A 161 2.33 1.85 -10.16
C PHE A 161 1.97 0.53 -10.82
N VAL A 162 2.71 0.16 -11.86
CA VAL A 162 2.56 -1.11 -12.56
C VAL A 162 3.62 -2.08 -12.07
N LEU A 163 3.20 -3.29 -11.76
CA LEU A 163 4.07 -4.35 -11.28
C LEU A 163 3.61 -5.68 -11.87
N LEU A 164 4.50 -6.36 -12.62
CA LEU A 164 4.19 -7.65 -13.28
C LEU A 164 2.89 -7.59 -14.11
N GLY A 165 2.69 -6.50 -14.85
CA GLY A 165 1.51 -6.29 -15.69
C GLY A 165 0.23 -5.87 -14.95
N GLU A 166 0.22 -5.83 -13.62
CA GLU A 166 -0.91 -5.33 -12.84
C GLU A 166 -0.73 -3.86 -12.46
N THR A 167 -1.79 -3.07 -12.64
CA THR A 167 -1.80 -1.62 -12.35
C THR A 167 -2.42 -1.35 -10.98
N HIS A 168 -1.75 -0.53 -10.18
CA HIS A 168 -2.20 -0.10 -8.87
C HIS A 168 -2.33 1.42 -8.81
N GLU A 169 -3.53 1.91 -8.52
CA GLU A 169 -3.80 3.33 -8.33
C GLU A 169 -3.26 3.81 -6.98
N MET A 170 -2.06 4.38 -6.98
CA MET A 170 -1.38 4.81 -5.76
C MET A 170 -2.06 5.99 -5.08
N GLN A 171 -2.74 6.87 -5.82
CA GLN A 171 -3.33 8.07 -5.26
C GLN A 171 -4.39 7.77 -4.20
N TYR A 172 -5.33 6.87 -4.49
CA TYR A 172 -6.39 6.51 -3.54
C TYR A 172 -5.84 5.72 -2.35
N LEU A 173 -4.88 4.84 -2.62
CA LEU A 173 -4.19 4.06 -1.58
C LEU A 173 -3.45 4.97 -0.60
N CYS A 174 -2.68 5.93 -1.12
CA CYS A 174 -1.95 6.90 -0.29
C CYS A 174 -2.89 7.78 0.54
N LYS A 175 -3.96 8.31 -0.06
CA LYS A 175 -4.96 9.12 0.67
C LYS A 175 -5.58 8.33 1.84
N GLU A 176 -5.90 7.07 1.63
CA GLU A 176 -6.48 6.24 2.69
C GLU A 176 -5.47 5.92 3.78
N LEU A 177 -4.20 5.66 3.44
CA LEU A 177 -3.13 5.46 4.42
C LEU A 177 -2.89 6.72 5.27
N ILE A 178 -2.89 7.90 4.66
CA ILE A 178 -2.77 9.19 5.37
C ILE A 178 -3.93 9.33 6.34
N ARG A 179 -5.18 9.14 5.89
CA ARG A 179 -6.37 9.23 6.74
C ARG A 179 -6.31 8.26 7.93
N VAL A 180 -5.87 7.04 7.68
CA VAL A 180 -5.70 6.03 8.74
C VAL A 180 -4.60 6.44 9.71
N HIS A 181 -3.48 6.96 9.22
CA HIS A 181 -2.39 7.47 10.04
C HIS A 181 -2.86 8.58 10.97
N ASP A 182 -3.55 9.59 10.45
CA ASP A 182 -4.03 10.74 11.22
C ASP A 182 -4.97 10.31 12.37
N LEU A 183 -5.85 9.34 12.10
CA LEU A 183 -6.73 8.78 13.14
C LEU A 183 -5.95 8.00 14.19
N LEU A 184 -4.95 7.23 13.80
CA LEU A 184 -4.11 6.48 14.74
C LEU A 184 -3.29 7.41 15.63
N GLU A 185 -2.73 8.49 15.08
CA GLU A 185 -2.05 9.54 15.83
C GLU A 185 -3.00 10.17 16.85
N LEU A 186 -4.22 10.50 16.42
CA LEU A 186 -5.24 11.04 17.32
C LEU A 186 -5.57 10.07 18.47
N PHE A 187 -5.67 8.77 18.19
CA PHE A 187 -5.91 7.75 19.22
C PHE A 187 -4.71 7.61 20.16
N ALA A 188 -3.49 7.67 19.66
CA ALA A 188 -2.28 7.63 20.48
C ALA A 188 -2.23 8.82 21.44
N GLN A 189 -2.48 10.05 20.95
CA GLN A 189 -2.52 11.26 21.77
C GLN A 189 -3.64 11.25 22.82
N LYS A 190 -4.75 10.54 22.58
CA LYS A 190 -5.90 10.40 23.49
C LYS A 190 -5.80 9.17 24.41
N GLY A 191 -4.59 8.70 24.69
CA GLY A 191 -4.34 7.60 25.63
C GLY A 191 -4.49 6.22 25.01
N HIS A 192 -4.21 6.08 23.72
CA HIS A 192 -4.17 4.80 22.99
C HIS A 192 -5.48 4.02 23.04
N ARG A 193 -6.60 4.70 22.81
CA ARG A 193 -7.95 4.09 22.84
C ARG A 193 -8.64 4.25 21.49
N LEU A 194 -9.18 3.12 20.98
CA LEU A 194 -9.98 3.03 19.75
C LEU A 194 -11.44 3.50 20.05
N ARG A 195 -11.68 4.81 19.93
CA ARG A 195 -12.97 5.43 20.23
C ARG A 195 -13.52 6.23 19.06
#